data_9ddf3247a204aa8faabc6d9bf049300e
#
_entry.id   9ddf3247a204aa8faabc6d9bf049300e
#
_cell.length_a   1.000
_cell.length_b   1.000
_cell.length_c   1.000
_cell.angle_alpha   90.00
_cell.angle_beta   90.00
_cell.angle_gamma   90.00
#
_symmetry.space_group_name_H-M   'P 1'
#
loop_
_entity.id
_entity.type
_entity.pdbx_description
1 polymer ?
#
loop_
_entity_poly.entity_id
_entity_poly.type
_entity_poly.pdbx_seq_one_letter_code
_entity_poly.pdbx_strand_id
1 'polypeptide(L)'
;MRVRLTVRVHPGARSEGLAGRLGDGTLKLAVAAPPEGGRANRAVEALLAGILGVPRARVTVVRGTGARSKVVEVEGLDESEVGRRIQDALGGGAR
;
A
#
# COMPACT_ATOMS: atom_id res chain seq x y z
N MET A 1 -1.08 17.69 4.49
CA MET A 1 -0.38 16.59 5.19
C MET A 1 -0.19 15.44 4.21
N ARG A 2 1.03 14.96 4.09
CA ARG A 2 1.36 13.88 3.18
C ARG A 2 2.36 12.94 3.82
N VAL A 3 2.15 11.65 3.60
CA VAL A 3 3.05 10.62 4.10
C VAL A 3 3.47 9.77 2.93
N ARG A 4 4.75 9.42 2.85
CA ARG A 4 5.26 8.51 1.83
C ARG A 4 5.56 7.17 2.43
N LEU A 5 5.11 6.12 1.74
CA LEU A 5 5.31 4.74 2.15
C LEU A 5 6.06 4.01 1.06
N THR A 6 7.04 3.22 1.47
CA THR A 6 7.69 2.30 0.53
C THR A 6 6.96 0.99 0.58
N VAL A 7 6.58 0.48 -0.60
CA VAL A 7 5.85 -0.77 -0.69
C VAL A 7 6.57 -1.70 -1.67
N ARG A 8 6.47 -2.98 -1.42
CA ARG A 8 6.95 -4.01 -2.32
C ARG A 8 5.75 -4.80 -2.78
N VAL A 9 5.57 -4.89 -4.10
CA VAL A 9 4.37 -5.44 -4.69
C VAL A 9 4.65 -6.82 -5.25
N HIS A 10 3.77 -7.76 -4.94
CA HIS A 10 3.78 -9.10 -5.53
C HIS A 10 2.56 -9.19 -6.45
N PRO A 11 2.74 -9.03 -7.76
CA PRO A 11 1.62 -9.05 -8.69
C PRO A 11 1.19 -10.48 -9.02
N GLY A 12 0.00 -10.62 -9.60
CA GLY A 12 -0.50 -11.91 -10.00
C GLY A 12 -0.82 -12.85 -8.86
N ALA A 13 -1.06 -12.30 -7.67
CA ALA A 13 -1.34 -13.11 -6.49
C ALA A 13 -2.77 -13.64 -6.54
N ARG A 14 -3.00 -14.76 -5.87
CA ARG A 14 -4.34 -15.32 -5.76
C ARG A 14 -5.24 -14.49 -4.88
N SER A 15 -4.68 -13.96 -3.82
CA SER A 15 -5.42 -13.13 -2.86
C SER A 15 -4.74 -11.80 -2.73
N GLU A 16 -5.53 -10.74 -2.74
CA GLU A 16 -5.00 -9.40 -2.53
C GLU A 16 -4.99 -9.06 -1.06
N GLY A 17 -3.98 -8.34 -0.64
CA GLY A 17 -3.94 -7.90 0.73
C GLY A 17 -2.56 -7.44 1.16
N LEU A 18 -2.52 -6.98 2.40
CA LEU A 18 -1.29 -6.61 3.07
C LEU A 18 -0.64 -7.89 3.57
N ALA A 19 0.49 -8.24 2.98
CA ALA A 19 1.15 -9.50 3.28
C ALA A 19 2.11 -9.41 4.47
N GLY A 20 2.53 -8.20 4.82
CA GLY A 20 3.42 -8.04 5.97
C GLY A 20 4.19 -6.74 5.90
N ARG A 21 5.11 -6.59 6.84
CA ARG A 21 5.99 -5.44 6.91
C ARG A 21 7.42 -5.94 7.09
N LEU A 22 8.32 -5.42 6.27
CA LEU A 22 9.74 -5.77 6.37
C LEU A 22 10.39 -5.00 7.52
N GLY A 23 11.59 -5.46 7.91
CA GLY A 23 12.30 -4.86 9.03
C GLY A 23 12.64 -3.39 8.85
N ASP A 24 12.74 -2.92 7.60
CA ASP A 24 13.02 -1.52 7.33
C ASP A 24 11.74 -0.69 7.19
N GLY A 25 10.58 -1.27 7.47
CA GLY A 25 9.31 -0.58 7.39
C GLY A 25 8.60 -0.71 6.05
N THR A 26 9.22 -1.32 5.06
CA THR A 26 8.59 -1.52 3.75
C THR A 26 7.39 -2.45 3.88
N LEU A 27 6.27 -2.06 3.29
CA LEU A 27 5.07 -2.90 3.31
C LEU A 27 5.11 -3.88 2.15
N LYS A 28 4.70 -5.11 2.41
CA LYS A 28 4.54 -6.12 1.37
C LYS A 28 3.08 -6.22 1.00
N LEU A 29 2.79 -5.98 -0.27
CA LEU A 29 1.43 -6.01 -0.78
C LEU A 29 1.31 -7.07 -1.87
N ALA A 30 0.24 -7.84 -1.81
CA ALA A 30 -0.09 -8.80 -2.86
C ALA A 30 -1.28 -8.25 -3.64
N VAL A 31 -1.15 -8.22 -4.96
CA VAL A 31 -2.24 -7.76 -5.83
C VAL A 31 -2.47 -8.80 -6.92
N ALA A 32 -3.72 -8.96 -7.32
CA ALA A 32 -4.08 -9.92 -8.35
C ALA A 32 -3.76 -9.38 -9.75
N ALA A 33 -3.69 -8.08 -9.91
CA ALA A 33 -3.47 -7.46 -11.21
C ALA A 33 -2.11 -7.82 -11.79
N PRO A 34 -1.99 -7.94 -13.11
CA PRO A 34 -0.69 -8.16 -13.75
C PRO A 34 0.18 -6.91 -13.64
N PRO A 35 1.52 -7.06 -13.76
CA PRO A 35 2.43 -5.95 -13.53
C PRO A 35 2.60 -5.01 -14.72
N GLU A 36 1.62 -4.89 -15.57
CA GLU A 36 1.76 -4.13 -16.81
C GLU A 36 0.61 -3.16 -17.00
N GLY A 37 0.84 -2.14 -17.82
CA GLY A 37 -0.18 -1.17 -18.19
C GLY A 37 -0.67 -0.32 -17.04
N GLY A 38 0.11 -0.16 -16.00
CA GLY A 38 -0.31 0.62 -14.84
C GLY A 38 -1.35 -0.07 -13.97
N ARG A 39 -1.72 -1.30 -14.30
CA ARG A 39 -2.76 -2.01 -13.53
C ARG A 39 -2.32 -2.27 -12.10
N ALA A 40 -1.08 -2.69 -11.92
CA ALA A 40 -0.56 -2.96 -10.59
C ALA A 40 -0.53 -1.69 -9.75
N ASN A 41 -0.19 -0.55 -10.37
CA ASN A 41 -0.17 0.72 -9.64
C ASN A 41 -1.57 1.08 -9.15
N ARG A 42 -2.57 0.95 -10.01
CA ARG A 42 -3.95 1.23 -9.62
C ARG A 42 -4.44 0.25 -8.55
N ALA A 43 -4.04 -1.01 -8.65
CA ALA A 43 -4.41 -2.01 -7.64
C ALA A 43 -3.77 -1.68 -6.28
N VAL A 44 -2.52 -1.24 -6.30
CA VAL A 44 -1.83 -0.82 -5.07
C VAL A 44 -2.53 0.37 -4.44
N GLU A 45 -2.88 1.37 -5.24
CA GLU A 45 -3.57 2.55 -4.74
C GLU A 45 -4.92 2.18 -4.11
N ALA A 46 -5.69 1.34 -4.80
CA ALA A 46 -6.98 0.92 -4.29
C ALA A 46 -6.86 0.10 -3.01
N LEU A 47 -5.89 -0.81 -2.97
CA LEU A 47 -5.68 -1.66 -1.81
C LEU A 47 -5.28 -0.83 -0.59
N LEU A 48 -4.33 0.08 -0.76
CA LEU A 48 -3.89 0.93 0.34
C LEU A 48 -4.99 1.88 0.80
N ALA A 49 -5.77 2.41 -0.13
CA ALA A 49 -6.89 3.27 0.23
C ALA A 49 -7.86 2.52 1.13
N GLY A 50 -8.15 1.27 0.80
CA GLY A 50 -9.02 0.43 1.62
C GLY A 50 -8.44 0.15 3.00
N ILE A 51 -7.16 -0.18 3.06
CA ILE A 51 -6.47 -0.44 4.33
C ILE A 51 -6.48 0.80 5.21
N LEU A 52 -6.21 1.96 4.61
CA LEU A 52 -6.10 3.20 5.36
C LEU A 52 -7.45 3.87 5.59
N GLY A 53 -8.50 3.41 4.91
CA GLY A 53 -9.82 3.98 5.09
C GLY A 53 -9.96 5.38 4.52
N VAL A 54 -9.28 5.65 3.39
CA VAL A 54 -9.33 6.96 2.74
C VAL A 54 -9.80 6.79 1.29
N PRO A 55 -10.27 7.87 0.65
CA PRO A 55 -10.61 7.79 -0.77
C PRO A 55 -9.38 7.45 -1.61
N ARG A 56 -9.59 6.68 -2.66
CA ARG A 56 -8.47 6.27 -3.52
C ARG A 56 -7.73 7.46 -4.11
N ALA A 57 -8.42 8.56 -4.34
CA ALA A 57 -7.81 9.77 -4.89
C ALA A 57 -6.71 10.35 -4.00
N ARG A 58 -6.68 9.96 -2.74
CA ARG A 58 -5.64 10.44 -1.82
C ARG A 58 -4.40 9.57 -1.78
N VAL A 59 -4.39 8.47 -2.54
CA VAL A 59 -3.28 7.52 -2.56
C VAL A 59 -2.72 7.48 -3.97
N THR A 60 -1.44 7.79 -4.12
CA THR A 60 -0.81 7.90 -5.45
C THR A 60 0.55 7.24 -5.44
N VAL A 61 0.80 6.37 -6.41
CA VAL A 61 2.14 5.85 -6.65
C VAL A 61 2.95 6.96 -7.31
N VAL A 62 3.96 7.47 -6.62
CA VAL A 62 4.75 8.61 -7.09
C VAL A 62 6.12 8.22 -7.61
N ARG A 63 6.55 6.98 -7.36
CA ARG A 63 7.85 6.52 -7.82
C ARG A 63 7.82 5.00 -8.00
N GLY A 64 8.63 4.50 -8.94
CA GLY A 64 8.73 3.07 -9.17
C GLY A 64 7.54 2.51 -9.93
N THR A 65 6.97 3.30 -10.85
CA THR A 65 5.73 2.90 -11.52
C THR A 65 5.89 1.63 -12.35
N GLY A 66 7.12 1.32 -12.78
CA GLY A 66 7.38 0.08 -13.52
C GLY A 66 8.12 -0.97 -12.73
N ALA A 67 8.24 -0.79 -11.41
CA ALA A 67 9.04 -1.67 -10.58
C ALA A 67 8.19 -2.31 -9.50
N ARG A 68 8.69 -3.39 -8.90
CA ARG A 68 8.01 -4.03 -7.77
C ARG A 68 8.12 -3.19 -6.51
N SER A 69 9.20 -2.48 -6.32
CA SER A 69 9.35 -1.56 -5.20
C SER A 69 8.83 -0.20 -5.63
N LYS A 70 7.92 0.35 -4.87
CA LYS A 70 7.25 1.60 -5.22
C LYS A 70 7.19 2.51 -4.01
N VAL A 71 7.11 3.82 -4.28
CA VAL A 71 6.82 4.80 -3.24
C VAL A 71 5.42 5.32 -3.47
N VAL A 72 4.62 5.29 -2.42
CA VAL A 72 3.23 5.71 -2.47
C VAL A 72 3.06 6.90 -1.56
N GLU A 73 2.37 7.93 -2.04
CA GLU A 73 2.08 9.12 -1.27
C GLU A 73 0.63 9.10 -0.83
N VAL A 74 0.40 9.36 0.45
CA VAL A 74 -0.93 9.37 1.05
C VAL A 74 -1.19 10.77 1.57
N GLU A 75 -2.29 11.37 1.15
CA GLU A 75 -2.69 12.69 1.61
C GLU A 75 -3.78 12.60 2.66
N GLY A 76 -3.75 13.52 3.61
CA GLY A 76 -4.82 13.66 4.57
C GLY A 76 -4.63 12.93 5.88
N LEU A 77 -3.54 12.17 6.03
CA LEU A 77 -3.22 11.49 7.28
C LEU A 77 -1.79 11.82 7.65
N ASP A 78 -1.49 11.86 8.95
CA ASP A 78 -0.11 12.00 9.41
C ASP A 78 0.52 10.62 9.58
N GLU A 79 1.82 10.60 9.88
CA GLU A 79 2.57 9.36 10.00
C GLU A 79 2.03 8.46 11.11
N SER A 80 1.64 9.07 12.21
CA SER A 80 1.14 8.33 13.36
C SER A 80 -0.14 7.60 13.00
N GLU A 81 -1.04 8.29 12.32
CA GLU A 81 -2.32 7.70 11.92
C GLU A 81 -2.14 6.62 10.87
N VAL A 82 -1.26 6.86 9.90
CA VAL A 82 -0.95 5.85 8.88
C VAL A 82 -0.38 4.59 9.56
N GLY A 83 0.57 4.79 10.45
CA GLY A 83 1.18 3.66 11.16
C GLY A 83 0.18 2.85 11.95
N ARG A 84 -0.73 3.52 12.63
CA ARG A 84 -1.75 2.86 13.44
C ARG A 84 -2.70 2.02 12.57
N ARG A 85 -3.14 2.60 11.46
CA ARG A 85 -4.06 1.90 10.57
C ARG A 85 -3.42 0.69 9.90
N ILE A 86 -2.14 0.81 9.55
CA ILE A 86 -1.41 -0.31 8.99
C ILE A 86 -1.23 -1.41 10.05
N GLN A 87 -0.89 -1.03 11.27
CA GLN A 87 -0.73 -2.00 12.35
C GLN A 87 -2.04 -2.75 12.60
N ASP A 88 -3.16 -2.05 12.59
CA ASP A 88 -4.46 -2.67 12.74
C ASP A 88 -4.72 -3.67 11.59
N ALA A 89 -4.38 -3.29 10.38
CA ALA A 89 -4.58 -4.16 9.21
C ALA A 89 -3.69 -5.40 9.27
N LEU A 90 -2.53 -5.29 9.91
CA LEU A 90 -1.66 -6.45 10.11
C LEU A 90 -2.16 -7.38 11.20
N GLY A 91 -3.27 -7.01 11.85
CA GLY A 91 -3.88 -7.84 12.87
C GLY A 91 -3.44 -7.53 14.28
N GLY A 92 -2.56 -6.57 14.45
CA GLY A 92 -2.04 -6.24 15.77
C GLY A 92 -3.08 -5.65 16.68
N GLY A 93 -4.07 -4.96 16.12
CA GLY A 93 -5.13 -4.37 16.92
C GLY A 93 -6.36 -5.24 17.04
N ALA A 94 -6.35 -6.37 16.40
CA ALA A 94 -7.55 -7.16 16.26
C ALA A 94 -7.90 -7.94 17.51
N ARG A 95 -7.23 -7.79 18.44
CA ARG A 95 -7.62 -8.56 19.50
C ARG A 95 -7.13 -8.13 20.67
#